data_fb19e8d8e02614330b65195d0998c799
#
_entry.id   fb19e8d8e02614330b65195d0998c799
#
_cell.length_a   1.000
_cell.length_b   1.000
_cell.length_c   1.000
_cell.angle_alpha   90.00
_cell.angle_beta   90.00
_cell.angle_gamma   90.00
#
_symmetry.space_group_name_H-M   'P 1'
#
loop_
_entity.id
_entity.type
_entity.pdbx_description
1 polymer ?
#
loop_
_entity_poly.entity_id
_entity_poly.type
_entity_poly.pdbx_seq_one_letter_code
_entity_poly.pdbx_strand_id
1 'polypeptide(L)'
;MKQTGDSNTMAKATEPKPDPKPNGQPTPTQGAPVNWITTGLHSSYSNFCNANSTREEVVLNFGVNKNWERGPQGSLDIELNHRIVLSPFAAKRLTELLQQLMQEYETRYGALAEK
;
A
#
# COMPACT_ATOMS: atom_id res chain seq x y z
N MET A 1 4.35 16.53 16.61
CA MET A 1 4.20 15.62 16.17
C MET A 1 4.01 15.27 15.96
N LYS A 2 4.00 15.60 15.98
CA LYS A 2 3.75 14.85 15.59
C LYS A 2 3.40 14.35 15.27
N GLN A 3 3.21 14.62 15.28
CA GLN A 3 2.86 13.74 14.89
C GLN A 3 2.56 13.44 14.70
N THR A 4 2.68 13.95 15.25
CA THR A 4 2.46 13.19 14.93
C THR A 4 2.17 12.59 14.88
N GLY A 5 2.41 13.01 15.33
CA GLY A 5 1.98 12.04 15.02
C GLY A 5 1.93 11.54 15.10
N ASP A 6 1.48 11.53 15.30
CA ASP A 6 1.44 10.66 15.19
C ASP A 6 1.47 10.23 15.09
N SER A 7 1.34 10.36 15.20
CA SER A 7 1.24 9.52 14.86
C SER A 7 1.18 8.99 14.83
N ASN A 8 0.99 9.08 14.97
CA ASN A 8 0.90 8.22 14.62
C ASN A 8 1.03 7.74 14.45
N THR A 9 1.01 7.87 14.56
CA THR A 9 1.11 7.07 14.09
C THR A 9 1.19 6.63 13.92
N MET A 10 0.73 6.80 14.12
CA MET A 10 0.83 6.08 13.69
C MET A 10 1.10 5.86 13.36
N ALA A 11 1.03 6.49 13.45
CA ALA A 11 1.21 5.92 12.96
C ALA A 11 1.53 5.77 12.95
N LYS A 12 1.51 5.79 13.14
CA LYS A 12 1.66 5.32 12.93
C LYS A 12 1.86 5.33 12.53
N ALA A 13 1.72 5.98 12.70
CA ALA A 13 1.79 5.65 12.20
C ALA A 13 1.99 5.87 12.28
N THR A 14 2.13 6.16 12.59
CA THR A 14 2.18 5.94 12.37
C THR A 14 2.36 6.43 12.48
N GLU A 15 2.62 6.66 12.66
CA GLU A 15 2.74 6.78 12.41
C GLU A 15 3.21 7.22 12.20
N PRO A 16 3.16 7.67 12.32
CA PRO A 16 3.45 7.68 11.99
C PRO A 16 3.95 8.22 11.88
N LYS A 17 4.35 8.85 11.81
CA LYS A 17 4.84 8.99 11.47
C LYS A 17 5.18 9.48 10.83
N PRO A 18 5.54 10.27 10.83
CA PRO A 18 5.92 10.43 10.07
C PRO A 18 6.62 10.60 10.01
N ASP A 19 6.95 11.08 9.94
CA ASP A 19 7.79 10.97 9.45
C ASP A 19 8.32 11.25 8.91
N PRO A 20 8.51 11.63 9.21
CA PRO A 20 9.07 11.98 8.34
C PRO A 20 9.95 11.71 7.48
N LYS A 21 10.48 11.46 7.46
CA LYS A 21 11.34 11.30 6.42
C LYS A 21 10.85 10.30 5.47
N PRO A 22 10.46 10.71 4.37
CA PRO A 22 9.86 9.80 3.44
C PRO A 22 10.90 8.89 2.89
N ASN A 23 10.87 7.70 3.21
CA ASN A 23 11.80 6.78 2.84
C ASN A 23 11.79 6.54 1.40
N GLY A 24 12.53 7.22 0.61
CA GLY A 24 12.62 6.99 -0.79
C GLY A 24 11.44 7.44 -1.61
N GLN A 25 10.46 8.03 -1.00
CA GLN A 25 9.34 8.55 -1.74
C GLN A 25 9.73 9.80 -2.47
N PRO A 26 9.45 9.90 -3.78
CA PRO A 26 9.75 11.13 -4.48
C PRO A 26 8.81 12.23 -4.05
N THR A 27 9.31 13.44 -4.03
CA THR A 27 8.45 14.58 -3.78
C THR A 27 7.82 15.01 -5.08
N PRO A 28 6.60 15.54 -5.04
CA PRO A 28 5.95 15.99 -6.27
C PRO A 28 6.70 17.11 -6.96
N THR A 29 7.26 18.01 -6.19
CA THR A 29 8.00 19.13 -6.73
C THR A 29 9.28 19.28 -5.96
N GLN A 30 10.37 19.31 -6.69
CA GLN A 30 11.65 19.38 -6.05
C GLN A 30 11.77 20.69 -5.29
N GLY A 31 12.19 20.61 -4.04
CA GLY A 31 12.38 21.77 -3.22
C GLY A 31 11.12 22.31 -2.57
N ALA A 32 9.98 21.81 -2.93
CA ALA A 32 8.73 22.28 -2.33
C ALA A 32 8.41 21.47 -1.08
N PRO A 33 7.93 22.12 -0.03
CA PRO A 33 7.48 21.36 1.13
C PRO A 33 6.25 20.57 0.80
N VAL A 34 6.07 19.45 1.48
CA VAL A 34 4.92 18.58 1.27
C VAL A 34 4.05 18.62 2.50
N ASN A 35 2.79 18.93 2.31
CA ASN A 35 1.80 18.87 3.38
C ASN A 35 1.01 17.59 3.22
N TRP A 36 1.06 16.74 4.24
CA TRP A 36 0.35 15.46 4.22
C TRP A 36 -1.00 15.66 4.87
N ILE A 37 -2.04 15.63 4.05
CA ILE A 37 -3.40 15.85 4.51
C ILE A 37 -4.09 14.50 4.60
N THR A 38 -4.43 14.11 5.81
CA THR A 38 -4.96 12.78 6.06
C THR A 38 -6.40 12.79 6.57
N THR A 39 -7.08 13.92 6.46
CA THR A 39 -8.43 14.04 6.97
C THR A 39 -9.38 13.02 6.36
N GLY A 40 -9.22 12.75 5.09
CA GLY A 40 -10.08 11.79 4.41
C GLY A 40 -9.46 10.41 4.22
N LEU A 41 -8.44 10.12 4.98
CA LEU A 41 -7.73 8.85 4.84
C LEU A 41 -8.54 7.72 5.45
N HIS A 42 -8.66 6.63 4.70
CA HIS A 42 -9.33 5.42 5.17
C HIS A 42 -8.32 4.28 5.19
N SER A 43 -8.44 3.43 6.19
CA SER A 43 -7.59 2.26 6.32
C SER A 43 -8.42 0.99 6.17
N SER A 44 -7.85 0.02 5.50
CA SER A 44 -8.49 -1.28 5.34
C SER A 44 -7.42 -2.35 5.33
N TYR A 45 -7.78 -3.52 5.81
CA TYR A 45 -6.91 -4.68 5.69
C TYR A 45 -7.19 -5.39 4.38
N SER A 46 -6.14 -5.83 3.72
CA SER A 46 -6.26 -6.57 2.48
C SER A 46 -5.14 -7.59 2.43
N ASN A 47 -5.47 -8.80 2.05
CA ASN A 47 -4.45 -9.84 1.87
C ASN A 47 -4.47 -10.42 0.46
N PHE A 48 -5.23 -9.82 -0.43
CA PHE A 48 -5.27 -10.23 -1.81
C PHE A 48 -5.35 -9.01 -2.70
N CYS A 49 -4.65 -9.04 -3.81
CA CYS A 49 -4.80 -7.99 -4.80
C CYS A 49 -4.57 -8.56 -6.18
N ASN A 50 -5.20 -7.93 -7.16
CA ASN A 50 -4.85 -8.19 -8.54
C ASN A 50 -4.83 -6.86 -9.27
N ALA A 51 -4.35 -6.90 -10.50
CA ALA A 51 -4.19 -5.68 -11.25
C ALA A 51 -4.31 -5.97 -12.73
N ASN A 52 -4.77 -4.97 -13.46
CA ASN A 52 -4.69 -5.02 -14.90
C ASN A 52 -4.49 -3.60 -15.41
N SER A 53 -4.22 -3.46 -16.68
CA SER A 53 -3.93 -2.14 -17.19
C SER A 53 -4.38 -2.00 -18.63
N THR A 54 -4.66 -0.75 -18.96
CA THR A 54 -4.74 -0.33 -20.34
C THR A 54 -3.55 0.59 -20.60
N ARG A 55 -3.53 1.20 -21.76
CA ARG A 55 -2.47 2.13 -22.07
C ARG A 55 -2.50 3.35 -21.14
N GLU A 56 -3.68 3.75 -20.70
CA GLU A 56 -3.84 4.99 -19.94
C GLU A 56 -3.91 4.78 -18.45
N GLU A 57 -4.21 3.57 -17.98
CA GLU A 57 -4.52 3.38 -16.56
C GLU A 57 -4.02 2.05 -16.07
N VAL A 58 -3.68 2.02 -14.80
CA VAL A 58 -3.42 0.78 -14.07
C VAL A 58 -4.48 0.67 -12.99
N VAL A 59 -5.18 -0.46 -12.96
CA VAL A 59 -6.26 -0.68 -12.02
C VAL A 59 -5.80 -1.71 -11.00
N LEU A 60 -5.86 -1.33 -9.73
CA LEU A 60 -5.51 -2.23 -8.63
C LEU A 60 -6.78 -2.54 -7.86
N ASN A 61 -7.02 -3.82 -7.63
CA ASN A 61 -8.13 -4.27 -6.81
C ASN A 61 -7.60 -4.94 -5.58
N PHE A 62 -8.18 -4.61 -4.43
CA PHE A 62 -7.73 -5.13 -3.14
C PHE A 62 -8.89 -5.80 -2.45
N GLY A 63 -8.58 -6.87 -1.73
CA GLY A 63 -9.63 -7.57 -1.02
C GLY A 63 -9.09 -8.60 -0.06
N VAL A 64 -9.98 -9.47 0.35
CA VAL A 64 -9.69 -10.47 1.35
C VAL A 64 -9.95 -11.86 0.77
N ASN A 65 -8.97 -12.70 0.90
CA ASN A 65 -9.09 -14.10 0.56
C ASN A 65 -9.62 -14.84 1.79
N LYS A 66 -10.81 -15.40 1.66
CA LYS A 66 -11.47 -16.05 2.79
C LYS A 66 -11.21 -17.54 2.76
N ASN A 67 -9.95 -17.90 2.99
CA ASN A 67 -9.58 -19.30 2.97
C ASN A 67 -10.28 -20.12 4.04
N TRP A 68 -10.65 -19.45 5.14
CA TRP A 68 -11.29 -20.16 6.24
C TRP A 68 -12.75 -20.50 5.95
N GLU A 69 -13.30 -19.92 4.89
CA GLU A 69 -14.67 -20.19 4.51
C GLU A 69 -14.69 -20.72 3.10
N ARG A 70 -14.85 -21.99 2.96
CA ARG A 70 -14.96 -22.54 1.63
C ARG A 70 -16.40 -22.53 1.19
N GLY A 71 -16.65 -22.06 0.00
CA GLY A 71 -17.96 -22.11 -0.57
C GLY A 71 -18.35 -23.52 -0.94
N PRO A 72 -19.55 -23.67 -1.47
CA PRO A 72 -20.01 -24.98 -1.95
C PRO A 72 -19.03 -25.51 -2.99
N GLN A 73 -18.79 -26.78 -2.96
CA GLN A 73 -17.90 -27.43 -3.92
C GLN A 73 -16.46 -27.04 -3.76
N GLY A 74 -16.09 -26.51 -2.60
CA GLY A 74 -14.69 -26.22 -2.31
C GLY A 74 -14.11 -25.01 -2.97
N SER A 75 -14.93 -24.13 -3.54
CA SER A 75 -14.41 -22.93 -4.17
C SER A 75 -13.85 -21.97 -3.14
N LEU A 76 -12.94 -21.11 -3.59
CA LEU A 76 -12.39 -20.06 -2.77
C LEU A 76 -13.17 -18.78 -3.01
N ASP A 77 -13.49 -18.10 -1.92
CA ASP A 77 -14.18 -16.81 -2.03
C ASP A 77 -13.19 -15.71 -1.79
N ILE A 78 -13.05 -14.86 -2.78
CA ILE A 78 -12.18 -13.68 -2.69
C ILE A 78 -13.09 -12.47 -2.83
N GLU A 79 -13.15 -11.68 -1.78
CA GLU A 79 -14.00 -10.52 -1.77
C GLU A 79 -13.18 -9.29 -2.07
N LEU A 80 -13.41 -8.68 -3.23
CA LEU A 80 -12.71 -7.45 -3.61
C LEU A 80 -13.55 -6.27 -3.17
N ASN A 81 -12.96 -5.41 -2.34
CA ASN A 81 -13.72 -4.32 -1.77
C ASN A 81 -13.14 -2.94 -2.03
N HIS A 82 -11.99 -2.85 -2.67
CA HIS A 82 -11.41 -1.55 -3.02
C HIS A 82 -10.79 -1.61 -4.39
N ARG A 83 -10.97 -0.54 -5.12
CA ARG A 83 -10.33 -0.38 -6.43
C ARG A 83 -9.65 0.96 -6.47
N ILE A 84 -8.38 0.96 -6.83
CA ILE A 84 -7.61 2.18 -7.00
C ILE A 84 -7.13 2.22 -8.44
N VAL A 85 -7.37 3.33 -9.10
CA VAL A 85 -6.94 3.52 -10.48
C VAL A 85 -5.78 4.51 -10.47
N LEU A 86 -4.68 4.11 -11.08
CA LEU A 86 -3.47 4.89 -11.11
C LEU A 86 -3.13 5.26 -12.55
N SER A 87 -2.48 6.42 -12.71
CA SER A 87 -1.80 6.66 -13.98
C SER A 87 -0.64 5.69 -14.10
N PRO A 88 -0.18 5.41 -15.32
CA PRO A 88 0.98 4.51 -15.46
C PRO A 88 2.22 5.03 -14.76
N PHE A 89 2.40 6.35 -14.72
CA PHE A 89 3.56 6.91 -14.03
C PHE A 89 3.49 6.68 -12.53
N ALA A 90 2.30 6.85 -11.94
CA ALA A 90 2.15 6.58 -10.53
C ALA A 90 2.33 5.09 -10.24
N ALA A 91 1.86 4.22 -11.12
CA ALA A 91 2.02 2.80 -10.93
C ALA A 91 3.50 2.39 -10.98
N LYS A 92 4.26 3.02 -11.85
CA LYS A 92 5.68 2.71 -11.90
C LYS A 92 6.39 3.14 -10.62
N ARG A 93 6.04 4.31 -10.11
CA ARG A 93 6.63 4.74 -8.85
C ARG A 93 6.24 3.83 -7.70
N LEU A 94 4.99 3.36 -7.70
CA LEU A 94 4.56 2.42 -6.68
C LEU A 94 5.35 1.12 -6.74
N THR A 95 5.60 0.62 -7.94
CA THR A 95 6.37 -0.60 -8.11
C THR A 95 7.75 -0.45 -7.48
N GLU A 96 8.41 0.66 -7.76
CA GLU A 96 9.75 0.89 -7.23
C GLU A 96 9.74 1.03 -5.72
N LEU A 97 8.74 1.72 -5.20
CA LEU A 97 8.62 1.89 -3.77
C LEU A 97 8.40 0.56 -3.06
N LEU A 98 7.50 -0.27 -3.60
CA LEU A 98 7.23 -1.56 -2.98
C LEU A 98 8.43 -2.49 -3.06
N GLN A 99 9.18 -2.44 -4.15
CA GLN A 99 10.39 -3.26 -4.24
C GLN A 99 11.37 -2.89 -3.13
N GLN A 100 11.54 -1.60 -2.91
CA GLN A 100 12.46 -1.15 -1.87
C GLN A 100 11.99 -1.57 -0.49
N LEU A 101 10.70 -1.41 -0.22
CA LEU A 101 10.16 -1.78 1.08
C LEU A 101 10.29 -3.29 1.32
N MET A 102 10.05 -4.10 0.30
CA MET A 102 10.15 -5.53 0.47
C MET A 102 11.59 -5.99 0.66
N GLN A 103 12.53 -5.33 -0.01
CA GLN A 103 13.93 -5.64 0.23
C GLN A 103 14.33 -5.34 1.66
N GLU A 104 13.87 -4.22 2.19
CA GLU A 104 14.16 -3.88 3.58
C GLU A 104 13.53 -4.87 4.54
N TYR A 105 12.29 -5.27 4.23
CA TYR A 105 11.61 -6.25 5.05
C TYR A 105 12.37 -7.57 5.09
N GLU A 106 12.75 -8.06 3.93
CA GLU A 106 13.41 -9.36 3.88
C GLU A 106 14.81 -9.34 4.45
N THR A 107 15.47 -8.19 4.38
CA THR A 107 16.77 -8.05 5.04
C THR A 107 16.62 -8.15 6.55
N ARG A 108 15.55 -7.59 7.09
CA ARG A 108 15.35 -7.56 8.53
C ARG A 108 14.74 -8.85 9.06
N TYR A 109 13.82 -9.46 8.34
CA TYR A 109 13.02 -10.56 8.86
C TYR A 109 13.21 -11.86 8.09
N GLY A 110 13.96 -11.85 7.01
CA GLY A 110 14.17 -13.04 6.22
C GLY A 110 13.28 -13.10 5.02
N ALA A 111 13.67 -13.90 4.06
CA ALA A 111 12.96 -14.01 2.80
C ALA A 111 11.58 -14.59 2.99
N LEU A 112 10.62 -14.06 2.27
CA LEU A 112 9.26 -14.57 2.30
C LEU A 112 9.13 -15.70 1.30
N ALA A 113 8.53 -16.81 1.75
CA ALA A 113 8.27 -17.91 0.84
C ALA A 113 7.01 -17.62 0.05
N GLU A 114 7.04 -17.94 -1.22
CA GLU A 114 5.86 -17.84 -2.05
C GLU A 114 5.01 -19.07 -1.91
N LYS A 115 3.71 -18.86 -1.99
CA LYS A 115 2.77 -19.98 -1.86
C LYS A 115 2.07 -20.31 -3.11
#